data_279b0ee3cf28c4b8311e668a1a840715
#
_entry.id   279b0ee3cf28c4b8311e668a1a840715
#
_cell.length_a   1.000
_cell.length_b   1.000
_cell.length_c   1.000
_cell.angle_alpha   90.00
_cell.angle_beta   90.00
_cell.angle_gamma   90.00
#
_symmetry.space_group_name_H-M   'P 1'
#
loop_
_entity.id
_entity.type
_entity.pdbx_description
1 polymer ?
#
loop_
_entity_poly.entity_id
_entity_poly.type
_entity_poly.pdbx_seq_one_letter_code
_entity_poly.pdbx_strand_id
1 'polypeptide(L)'
;YKNKVVIDSWNNIAKYKEVTGAFFIFDEQRVVGYGAWTKAFLKIAKTNDWILLSATPGDTWQDYIPVFIANGFYRNKTDFVDQHVIYDWRAKYPKIDGYRNTGRLIRLRDKILVNMDFKRQTVSHHEDVRVSYDISKYKDIMRSRWNPWEDRPIETAAELCMALRRVTNSDESRAVAVLELLEDHPKAIIFYSYDYELDILRSLGYPEGTEIAEWNGHKHQEIPTGDKW
;
A
#
# COMPACT_ATOMS: atom_id res chain seq x y z
N TYR A 1 37.56 -7.09 -7.78
CA TYR A 1 36.74 -6.68 -6.62
C TYR A 1 35.54 -7.62 -6.53
N LYS A 2 35.51 -8.53 -5.54
CA LYS A 2 34.28 -9.26 -5.20
C LYS A 2 33.40 -8.26 -4.42
N ASN A 3 32.54 -7.52 -5.11
CA ASN A 3 31.57 -6.66 -4.44
C ASN A 3 30.64 -7.55 -3.63
N LYS A 4 30.58 -7.34 -2.35
CA LYS A 4 29.65 -8.04 -1.45
C LYS A 4 28.29 -7.41 -1.63
N VAL A 5 27.34 -8.15 -2.20
CA VAL A 5 25.93 -7.77 -2.25
C VAL A 5 25.27 -8.23 -0.97
N VAL A 6 24.54 -7.33 -0.32
CA VAL A 6 23.70 -7.61 0.87
C VAL A 6 22.27 -7.27 0.51
N ILE A 7 21.37 -8.22 0.71
CA ILE A 7 19.91 -8.03 0.51
C ILE A 7 19.26 -8.08 1.89
N ASP A 8 18.46 -7.06 2.20
CA ASP A 8 17.77 -6.98 3.48
C ASP A 8 16.43 -6.26 3.34
N SER A 9 15.55 -6.39 4.32
CA SER A 9 14.24 -5.74 4.36
C SER A 9 14.34 -4.28 4.80
N TRP A 10 13.41 -3.44 4.32
CA TRP A 10 13.21 -2.05 4.78
C TRP A 10 13.10 -1.93 6.31
N ASN A 11 12.54 -2.92 6.99
CA ASN A 11 12.45 -2.93 8.46
C ASN A 11 13.82 -2.86 9.14
N ASN A 12 14.85 -3.29 8.45
CA ASN A 12 16.22 -3.34 8.93
C ASN A 12 17.08 -2.13 8.53
N ILE A 13 16.55 -1.15 7.81
CA ILE A 13 17.29 0.01 7.29
C ILE A 13 18.13 0.73 8.37
N ALA A 14 17.66 0.72 9.60
CA ALA A 14 18.36 1.36 10.72
C ALA A 14 19.75 0.77 11.00
N LYS A 15 20.02 -0.49 10.63
CA LYS A 15 21.32 -1.15 10.80
C LYS A 15 22.42 -0.52 9.93
N TYR A 16 22.03 0.14 8.85
CA TYR A 16 22.94 0.63 7.80
C TYR A 16 23.28 2.13 7.94
N LYS A 17 22.81 2.79 9.00
CA LYS A 17 23.01 4.24 9.19
C LYS A 17 24.46 4.70 9.24
N GLU A 18 25.36 3.82 9.67
CA GLU A 18 26.80 4.11 9.83
C GLU A 18 27.64 3.57 8.65
N VAL A 19 27.01 2.96 7.66
CA VAL A 19 27.70 2.51 6.44
C VAL A 19 28.08 3.72 5.60
N THR A 20 29.31 3.69 5.04
CA THR A 20 29.84 4.74 4.18
C THR A 20 30.47 4.17 2.91
N GLY A 21 30.42 4.92 1.81
CA GLY A 21 31.07 4.55 0.56
C GLY A 21 30.44 3.34 -0.14
N ALA A 22 29.20 3.02 0.15
CA ALA A 22 28.42 1.97 -0.47
C ALA A 22 27.45 2.54 -1.51
N PHE A 23 26.94 1.66 -2.38
CA PHE A 23 25.82 1.98 -3.25
C PHE A 23 24.56 1.27 -2.77
N PHE A 24 23.50 2.01 -2.52
CA PHE A 24 22.22 1.50 -2.03
C PHE A 24 21.17 1.49 -3.15
N ILE A 25 20.51 0.36 -3.33
CA ILE A 25 19.32 0.22 -4.17
C ILE A 25 18.13 0.03 -3.21
N PHE A 26 17.24 1.00 -3.18
CA PHE A 26 16.02 0.97 -2.37
C PHE A 26 14.84 0.59 -3.27
N ASP A 27 14.52 -0.68 -3.30
CA ASP A 27 13.41 -1.22 -4.07
C ASP A 27 12.08 -1.00 -3.35
N GLU A 28 11.00 -0.72 -4.10
CA GLU A 28 9.69 -0.35 -3.56
C GLU A 28 9.81 0.75 -2.50
N GLN A 29 10.32 1.93 -2.92
CA GLN A 29 10.66 3.01 -1.99
C GLN A 29 9.51 3.36 -1.02
N ARG A 30 9.86 3.51 0.27
CA ARG A 30 8.96 3.76 1.40
C ARG A 30 9.28 5.05 2.16
N VAL A 31 10.07 5.93 1.57
CA VAL A 31 10.52 7.17 2.21
C VAL A 31 9.54 8.33 1.98
N VAL A 32 8.27 8.05 2.12
CA VAL A 32 7.21 9.06 2.16
C VAL A 32 6.93 9.47 3.61
N GLY A 33 6.64 10.73 3.85
CA GLY A 33 6.47 11.23 5.22
C GLY A 33 7.79 11.44 5.97
N TYR A 34 7.80 11.36 7.30
CA TYR A 34 8.97 11.67 8.15
C TYR A 34 9.16 10.69 9.32
N GLY A 35 8.91 9.41 9.05
CA GLY A 35 9.06 8.30 10.01
C GLY A 35 10.50 7.85 10.23
N ALA A 36 10.66 6.74 10.97
CA ALA A 36 11.96 6.17 11.30
C ALA A 36 12.76 5.75 10.05
N TRP A 37 12.11 5.21 9.04
CA TRP A 37 12.75 4.81 7.79
C TRP A 37 13.30 5.99 7.00
N THR A 38 12.53 7.07 6.90
CA THR A 38 12.97 8.30 6.26
C THR A 38 14.19 8.91 6.95
N LYS A 39 14.20 8.93 8.30
CA LYS A 39 15.34 9.43 9.07
C LYS A 39 16.59 8.57 8.85
N ALA A 40 16.43 7.25 8.75
CA ALA A 40 17.52 6.33 8.45
C ALA A 40 18.04 6.54 7.02
N PHE A 41 17.14 6.61 6.03
CA PHE A 41 17.48 6.91 4.65
C PHE A 41 18.26 8.22 4.51
N LEU A 42 17.80 9.31 5.12
CA LEU A 42 18.48 10.61 5.07
C LEU A 42 19.90 10.55 5.69
N LYS A 43 20.12 9.70 6.69
CA LYS A 43 21.46 9.49 7.26
C LYS A 43 22.35 8.70 6.31
N ILE A 44 21.86 7.64 5.71
CA ILE A 44 22.57 6.82 4.73
C ILE A 44 22.93 7.65 3.49
N ALA A 45 21.98 8.41 2.95
CA ALA A 45 22.14 9.20 1.74
C ALA A 45 23.22 10.28 1.81
N LYS A 46 23.67 10.67 3.01
CA LYS A 46 24.73 11.69 3.19
C LYS A 46 26.12 11.22 2.81
N THR A 47 26.38 9.92 2.92
CA THR A 47 27.72 9.34 2.82
C THR A 47 27.82 8.19 1.82
N ASN A 48 26.73 7.92 1.11
CA ASN A 48 26.62 6.82 0.17
C ASN A 48 25.92 7.28 -1.12
N ASP A 49 26.21 6.58 -2.19
CA ASP A 49 25.43 6.69 -3.43
C ASP A 49 24.15 5.85 -3.32
N TRP A 50 23.07 6.29 -3.94
CA TRP A 50 21.79 5.62 -3.81
C TRP A 50 20.87 5.84 -5.00
N ILE A 51 19.96 4.88 -5.18
CA ILE A 51 18.83 4.96 -6.09
C ILE A 51 17.57 4.46 -5.37
N LEU A 52 16.44 5.11 -5.66
CA LEU A 52 15.11 4.68 -5.21
C LEU A 52 14.34 4.17 -6.43
N LEU A 53 13.80 2.97 -6.32
CA LEU A 53 12.93 2.38 -7.34
C LEU A 53 11.49 2.39 -6.82
N SER A 54 10.56 2.84 -7.63
CA SER A 54 9.13 2.85 -7.30
C SER A 54 8.27 3.00 -8.54
N ALA A 55 7.14 2.31 -8.57
CA ALA A 55 6.09 2.56 -9.55
C ALA A 55 5.27 3.81 -9.21
N THR A 56 5.26 4.22 -7.91
CA THR A 56 4.50 5.35 -7.38
C THR A 56 5.41 6.22 -6.50
N PRO A 57 6.24 7.09 -7.11
CA PRO A 57 7.26 7.84 -6.37
C PRO A 57 6.69 8.87 -5.39
N GLY A 58 5.44 9.28 -5.55
CA GLY A 58 4.71 10.17 -4.64
C GLY A 58 3.47 10.77 -5.29
N ASP A 59 2.39 10.90 -4.53
CA ASP A 59 1.11 11.47 -4.96
C ASP A 59 1.05 12.98 -4.66
N THR A 60 1.77 13.41 -3.64
CA THR A 60 1.79 14.79 -3.18
C THR A 60 3.23 15.34 -3.09
N TRP A 61 3.38 16.65 -3.10
CA TRP A 61 4.71 17.27 -2.93
C TRP A 61 5.36 16.94 -1.58
N GLN A 62 4.57 16.58 -0.56
CA GLN A 62 5.13 16.13 0.73
C GLN A 62 5.91 14.83 0.61
N ASP A 63 5.50 13.96 -0.29
CA ASP A 63 6.13 12.66 -0.48
C ASP A 63 7.54 12.79 -1.06
N TYR A 64 7.81 13.88 -1.78
CA TYR A 64 9.13 14.19 -2.33
C TYR A 64 10.08 14.87 -1.34
N ILE A 65 9.60 15.34 -0.19
CA ILE A 65 10.45 16.09 0.77
C ILE A 65 11.73 15.32 1.15
N PRO A 66 11.66 14.02 1.51
CA PRO A 66 12.88 13.29 1.88
C PRO A 66 13.90 13.22 0.74
N VAL A 67 13.43 12.97 -0.46
CA VAL A 67 14.27 12.86 -1.66
C VAL A 67 14.87 14.22 -2.02
N PHE A 68 14.12 15.29 -1.91
CA PHE A 68 14.61 16.66 -2.11
C PHE A 68 15.67 17.07 -1.08
N ILE A 69 15.50 16.66 0.18
CA ILE A 69 16.52 16.89 1.21
C ILE A 69 17.78 16.07 0.94
N ALA A 70 17.63 14.78 0.57
CA ALA A 70 18.75 13.90 0.25
C ALA A 70 19.58 14.43 -0.94
N ASN A 71 18.93 15.09 -1.91
CA ASN A 71 19.59 15.76 -3.04
C ASN A 71 20.09 17.17 -2.72
N GLY A 72 19.97 17.63 -1.47
CA GLY A 72 20.47 18.94 -1.05
C GLY A 72 19.65 20.15 -1.54
N PHE A 73 18.42 19.95 -2.06
CA PHE A 73 17.57 21.05 -2.52
C PHE A 73 16.98 21.85 -1.37
N TYR A 74 16.79 21.21 -0.22
CA TYR A 74 16.32 21.80 1.03
C TYR A 74 17.13 21.30 2.20
N ARG A 75 17.33 22.14 3.22
CA ARG A 75 18.08 21.78 4.42
C ARG A 75 17.35 20.75 5.29
N ASN A 76 16.04 20.90 5.39
CA ASN A 76 15.15 20.05 6.19
C ASN A 76 13.68 20.24 5.77
N LYS A 77 12.77 19.50 6.43
CA LYS A 77 11.33 19.59 6.19
C LYS A 77 10.77 21.01 6.39
N THR A 78 11.20 21.71 7.44
CA THR A 78 10.73 23.07 7.75
C THR A 78 11.08 24.03 6.63
N ASP A 79 12.30 23.97 6.13
CA ASP A 79 12.77 24.78 5.01
C ASP A 79 11.89 24.58 3.75
N PHE A 80 11.47 23.37 3.44
CA PHE A 80 10.52 23.08 2.38
C PHE A 80 9.12 23.66 2.67
N VAL A 81 8.63 23.43 3.88
CA VAL A 81 7.28 23.85 4.31
C VAL A 81 7.16 25.36 4.23
N ASP A 82 8.12 26.10 4.75
CA ASP A 82 8.12 27.56 4.76
C ASP A 82 8.15 28.16 3.35
N GLN A 83 8.79 27.47 2.39
CA GLN A 83 8.86 27.94 1.01
C GLN A 83 7.65 27.57 0.16
N HIS A 84 6.97 26.47 0.47
CA HIS A 84 6.01 25.90 -0.46
C HIS A 84 4.62 25.61 0.09
N VAL A 85 4.47 25.28 1.37
CA VAL A 85 3.18 24.83 1.89
C VAL A 85 2.26 26.00 2.24
N ILE A 86 1.00 25.87 1.83
CA ILE A 86 -0.10 26.76 2.21
C ILE A 86 -1.02 25.95 3.12
N TYR A 87 -1.24 26.41 4.33
CA TYR A 87 -2.16 25.77 5.27
C TYR A 87 -3.54 26.41 5.22
N ASP A 88 -4.58 25.59 5.38
CA ASP A 88 -5.95 26.04 5.59
C ASP A 88 -6.04 26.66 7.00
N TRP A 89 -6.15 27.99 7.07
CA TRP A 89 -6.25 28.73 8.32
C TRP A 89 -7.57 28.49 9.07
N ARG A 90 -8.60 27.92 8.40
CA ARG A 90 -9.91 27.58 9.00
C ARG A 90 -9.92 26.22 9.65
N ALA A 91 -8.97 25.37 9.33
CA ALA A 91 -8.91 24.03 9.86
C ALA A 91 -8.47 24.02 11.33
N LYS A 92 -9.15 23.23 12.16
CA LYS A 92 -8.81 23.03 13.58
C LYS A 92 -7.41 22.44 13.80
N TYR A 93 -6.91 21.67 12.84
CA TYR A 93 -5.58 21.08 12.82
C TYR A 93 -4.84 21.48 11.55
N PRO A 94 -3.49 21.49 11.55
CA PRO A 94 -2.73 21.82 10.36
C PRO A 94 -3.13 20.96 9.16
N LYS A 95 -3.88 21.56 8.23
CA LYS A 95 -4.32 20.95 6.98
C LYS A 95 -3.72 21.72 5.82
N ILE A 96 -3.10 21.01 4.90
CA ILE A 96 -2.55 21.63 3.69
C ILE A 96 -3.71 21.96 2.74
N ASP A 97 -3.78 23.21 2.34
CA ASP A 97 -4.71 23.73 1.35
C ASP A 97 -4.10 23.71 -0.06
N GLY A 98 -2.78 23.94 -0.14
CA GLY A 98 -2.10 23.96 -1.42
C GLY A 98 -0.60 24.17 -1.33
N TYR A 99 0.01 24.41 -2.49
CA TYR A 99 1.44 24.66 -2.59
C TYR A 99 1.72 25.89 -3.45
N ARG A 100 2.68 26.72 -3.03
CA ARG A 100 3.22 27.84 -3.80
C ARG A 100 4.50 27.43 -4.53
N ASN A 101 4.86 28.18 -5.56
CA ASN A 101 6.08 27.96 -6.35
C ASN A 101 6.16 26.54 -6.97
N THR A 102 5.03 25.96 -7.36
CA THR A 102 4.93 24.61 -7.91
C THR A 102 5.79 24.39 -9.14
N GLY A 103 5.98 25.41 -9.98
CA GLY A 103 6.90 25.34 -11.13
C GLY A 103 8.36 25.06 -10.73
N ARG A 104 8.81 25.50 -9.52
CA ARG A 104 10.12 25.11 -8.99
C ARG A 104 10.11 23.65 -8.57
N LEU A 105 9.07 23.18 -7.90
CA LEU A 105 8.95 21.80 -7.46
C LEU A 105 8.97 20.83 -8.65
N ILE A 106 8.24 21.16 -9.72
CA ILE A 106 8.26 20.39 -10.97
C ILE A 106 9.69 20.28 -11.52
N ARG A 107 10.39 21.40 -11.68
CA ARG A 107 11.78 21.37 -12.19
C ARG A 107 12.72 20.59 -11.30
N LEU A 108 12.57 20.62 -9.98
CA LEU A 108 13.40 19.84 -9.05
C LEU A 108 13.10 18.35 -9.15
N ARG A 109 11.82 17.98 -9.24
CA ARG A 109 11.40 16.59 -9.48
C ARG A 109 11.98 16.06 -10.79
N ASP A 110 11.84 16.80 -11.87
CA ASP A 110 12.26 16.39 -13.20
C ASP A 110 13.80 16.24 -13.34
N LYS A 111 14.56 16.86 -12.41
CA LYS A 111 16.03 16.65 -12.33
C LYS A 111 16.44 15.31 -11.74
N ILE A 112 15.58 14.71 -10.91
CA ILE A 112 15.92 13.53 -10.12
C ILE A 112 15.07 12.31 -10.48
N LEU A 113 13.91 12.52 -11.12
CA LEU A 113 13.01 11.46 -11.52
C LEU A 113 13.33 11.01 -12.94
N VAL A 114 13.70 9.75 -13.06
CA VAL A 114 13.84 9.10 -14.36
C VAL A 114 12.60 8.24 -14.59
N ASN A 115 11.79 8.63 -15.56
CA ASN A 115 10.67 7.83 -16.00
C ASN A 115 11.17 6.71 -16.91
N MET A 116 10.81 5.48 -16.57
CA MET A 116 11.05 4.35 -17.46
C MET A 116 9.91 4.24 -18.46
N ASP A 117 10.22 4.24 -19.74
CA ASP A 117 9.24 4.07 -20.82
C ASP A 117 8.69 2.63 -20.82
N PHE A 118 7.73 2.36 -19.96
CA PHE A 118 7.01 1.09 -19.94
C PHE A 118 5.64 1.27 -20.62
N LYS A 119 5.47 0.65 -21.78
CA LYS A 119 4.17 0.57 -22.43
C LYS A 119 3.52 -0.78 -22.09
N ARG A 120 2.40 -0.74 -21.37
CA ARG A 120 1.60 -1.94 -21.20
C ARG A 120 1.15 -2.47 -22.55
N GLN A 121 1.33 -3.75 -22.77
CA GLN A 121 0.82 -4.44 -23.97
C GLN A 121 -0.63 -4.92 -23.78
N THR A 122 -1.16 -4.80 -22.55
CA THR A 122 -2.51 -5.23 -22.17
C THR A 122 -3.39 -4.05 -21.84
N VAL A 123 -4.66 -4.16 -22.13
CA VAL A 123 -5.71 -3.21 -21.75
C VAL A 123 -6.36 -3.73 -20.46
N SER A 124 -6.45 -2.86 -19.45
CA SER A 124 -7.19 -3.18 -18.22
C SER A 124 -8.66 -2.85 -18.41
N HIS A 125 -9.52 -3.82 -18.14
CA HIS A 125 -10.96 -3.61 -18.01
C HIS A 125 -11.28 -3.59 -16.51
N HIS A 126 -12.07 -2.61 -16.08
CA HIS A 126 -12.51 -2.49 -14.69
C HIS A 126 -14.03 -2.66 -14.67
N GLU A 127 -14.48 -3.54 -13.81
CA GLU A 127 -15.89 -3.79 -13.58
C GLU A 127 -16.18 -3.78 -12.09
N ASP A 128 -17.26 -3.09 -11.70
CA ASP A 128 -17.73 -3.05 -10.32
C ASP A 128 -18.85 -4.08 -10.13
N VAL A 129 -18.54 -5.16 -9.43
CA VAL A 129 -19.54 -6.17 -9.05
C VAL A 129 -20.20 -5.77 -7.74
N ARG A 130 -21.51 -5.48 -7.80
CA ARG A 130 -22.29 -5.12 -6.62
C ARG A 130 -22.80 -6.35 -5.92
N VAL A 131 -22.51 -6.45 -4.62
CA VAL A 131 -22.96 -7.52 -3.74
C VAL A 131 -23.81 -6.98 -2.59
N SER A 132 -24.64 -7.82 -2.02
CA SER A 132 -25.45 -7.51 -0.84
C SER A 132 -24.67 -7.65 0.45
N TYR A 133 -25.26 -7.27 1.55
CA TYR A 133 -24.80 -7.59 2.90
C TYR A 133 -25.96 -7.46 3.90
N ASP A 134 -25.82 -8.06 5.08
CA ASP A 134 -26.80 -7.97 6.15
C ASP A 134 -26.82 -6.53 6.75
N ILE A 135 -27.74 -5.71 6.21
CA ILE A 135 -27.94 -4.31 6.63
C ILE A 135 -28.41 -4.23 8.09
N SER A 136 -29.19 -5.23 8.55
CA SER A 136 -29.70 -5.25 9.94
C SER A 136 -28.53 -5.42 10.91
N LYS A 137 -27.72 -6.46 10.70
CA LYS A 137 -26.51 -6.73 11.50
C LYS A 137 -25.52 -5.56 11.46
N TYR A 138 -25.35 -4.94 10.30
CA TYR A 138 -24.50 -3.75 10.15
C TYR A 138 -25.00 -2.59 11.04
N LYS A 139 -26.30 -2.28 10.97
CA LYS A 139 -26.93 -1.22 11.79
C LYS A 139 -26.89 -1.54 13.28
N ASP A 140 -27.08 -2.80 13.65
CA ASP A 140 -27.03 -3.22 15.05
C ASP A 140 -25.64 -3.05 15.65
N ILE A 141 -24.58 -3.43 14.95
CA ILE A 141 -23.19 -3.19 15.39
C ILE A 141 -22.89 -1.69 15.48
N MET A 142 -23.34 -0.91 14.50
CA MET A 142 -23.19 0.55 14.52
C MET A 142 -23.84 1.19 15.77
N ARG A 143 -24.99 0.68 16.18
CA ARG A 143 -25.79 1.21 17.31
C ARG A 143 -25.28 0.69 18.64
N SER A 144 -25.14 -0.62 18.76
CA SER A 144 -24.82 -1.30 20.03
C SER A 144 -23.34 -1.17 20.40
N ARG A 145 -22.45 -0.97 19.43
CA ARG A 145 -20.99 -1.02 19.63
C ARG A 145 -20.55 -2.35 20.24
N TRP A 146 -21.19 -3.45 19.85
CA TRP A 146 -20.88 -4.79 20.29
C TRP A 146 -20.24 -5.60 19.16
N ASN A 147 -19.13 -6.29 19.46
CA ASN A 147 -18.49 -7.20 18.51
C ASN A 147 -19.07 -8.62 18.68
N PRO A 148 -19.91 -9.09 17.76
CA PRO A 148 -20.59 -10.37 17.91
C PRO A 148 -19.69 -11.58 17.70
N TRP A 149 -18.49 -11.41 17.17
CA TRP A 149 -17.53 -12.51 16.95
C TRP A 149 -16.56 -12.70 18.12
N GLU A 150 -16.32 -11.64 18.90
CA GLU A 150 -15.44 -11.66 20.08
C GLU A 150 -16.21 -11.56 21.38
N ASP A 151 -17.54 -11.39 21.29
CA ASP A 151 -18.48 -11.27 22.41
C ASP A 151 -18.06 -10.20 23.44
N ARG A 152 -17.69 -9.00 22.94
CA ARG A 152 -17.25 -7.87 23.77
C ARG A 152 -17.63 -6.50 23.18
N PRO A 153 -17.63 -5.44 24.00
CA PRO A 153 -17.78 -4.08 23.50
C PRO A 153 -16.69 -3.67 22.51
N ILE A 154 -17.06 -2.82 21.55
CA ILE A 154 -16.14 -2.17 20.61
C ILE A 154 -15.68 -0.84 21.24
N GLU A 155 -14.40 -0.73 21.54
CA GLU A 155 -13.84 0.40 22.28
C GLU A 155 -13.32 1.51 21.35
N THR A 156 -12.86 1.15 20.15
CA THR A 156 -12.21 2.10 19.23
C THR A 156 -12.94 2.21 17.89
N ALA A 157 -12.73 3.33 17.19
CA ALA A 157 -13.27 3.52 15.85
C ALA A 157 -12.65 2.51 14.84
N ALA A 158 -11.41 2.12 15.05
CA ALA A 158 -10.74 1.12 14.21
C ALA A 158 -11.39 -0.26 14.34
N GLU A 159 -11.66 -0.72 15.56
CA GLU A 159 -12.40 -1.97 15.81
C GLU A 159 -13.80 -1.94 15.21
N LEU A 160 -14.49 -0.80 15.31
CA LEU A 160 -15.79 -0.66 14.66
C LEU A 160 -15.70 -0.84 13.16
N CYS A 161 -14.74 -0.15 12.51
CA CYS A 161 -14.53 -0.30 11.06
C CYS A 161 -14.22 -1.76 10.67
N MET A 162 -13.43 -2.47 11.48
CA MET A 162 -13.12 -3.87 11.26
C MET A 162 -14.36 -4.77 11.41
N ALA A 163 -15.16 -4.56 12.45
CA ALA A 163 -16.40 -5.31 12.66
C ALA A 163 -17.41 -5.09 11.52
N LEU A 164 -17.62 -3.84 11.11
CA LEU A 164 -18.50 -3.50 9.99
C LEU A 164 -18.00 -4.08 8.66
N ARG A 165 -16.70 -4.02 8.41
CA ARG A 165 -16.09 -4.66 7.24
C ARG A 165 -16.31 -6.17 7.25
N ARG A 166 -16.21 -6.82 8.42
CA ARG A 166 -16.49 -8.24 8.52
C ARG A 166 -17.94 -8.58 8.15
N VAL A 167 -18.93 -7.76 8.53
CA VAL A 167 -20.32 -7.95 8.07
C VAL A 167 -20.40 -7.91 6.55
N THR A 168 -19.79 -6.91 5.93
CA THR A 168 -19.89 -6.74 4.46
C THR A 168 -19.08 -7.79 3.69
N ASN A 169 -17.92 -8.18 4.20
CA ASN A 169 -17.00 -9.06 3.47
C ASN A 169 -17.26 -10.55 3.70
N SER A 170 -17.99 -10.93 4.76
CA SER A 170 -18.37 -12.32 5.01
C SER A 170 -19.80 -12.66 4.57
N ASP A 171 -20.46 -11.77 3.85
CA ASP A 171 -21.78 -12.03 3.31
C ASP A 171 -21.74 -13.07 2.17
N GLU A 172 -22.70 -13.96 2.14
CA GLU A 172 -22.81 -15.05 1.16
C GLU A 172 -22.87 -14.54 -0.28
N SER A 173 -23.46 -13.38 -0.50
CA SER A 173 -23.53 -12.75 -1.83
C SER A 173 -22.18 -12.51 -2.47
N ARG A 174 -21.13 -12.28 -1.67
CA ARG A 174 -19.75 -12.17 -2.20
C ARG A 174 -19.20 -13.51 -2.66
N ALA A 175 -19.50 -14.57 -1.91
CA ALA A 175 -19.10 -15.93 -2.27
C ALA A 175 -19.76 -16.37 -3.57
N VAL A 176 -21.05 -16.09 -3.72
CA VAL A 176 -21.82 -16.36 -4.95
C VAL A 176 -21.21 -15.57 -6.12
N ALA A 177 -20.95 -14.27 -5.93
CA ALA A 177 -20.34 -13.44 -6.97
C ALA A 177 -18.98 -13.94 -7.43
N VAL A 178 -18.15 -14.48 -6.52
CA VAL A 178 -16.87 -15.10 -6.89
C VAL A 178 -17.09 -16.32 -7.78
N LEU A 179 -18.04 -17.20 -7.46
CA LEU A 179 -18.32 -18.37 -8.26
C LEU A 179 -18.89 -18.02 -9.64
N GLU A 180 -19.78 -17.03 -9.72
CA GLU A 180 -20.31 -16.51 -10.98
C GLU A 180 -19.21 -15.93 -11.88
N LEU A 181 -18.29 -15.15 -11.31
CA LEU A 181 -17.13 -14.61 -12.04
C LEU A 181 -16.21 -15.70 -12.57
N LEU A 182 -16.07 -16.82 -11.87
CA LEU A 182 -15.23 -17.93 -12.31
C LEU A 182 -15.85 -18.74 -13.47
N GLU A 183 -17.16 -18.65 -13.67
CA GLU A 183 -17.82 -19.25 -14.86
C GLU A 183 -17.38 -18.52 -16.13
N ASP A 184 -17.32 -17.18 -16.09
CA ASP A 184 -16.90 -16.35 -17.23
C ASP A 184 -15.38 -16.23 -17.34
N HIS A 185 -14.67 -16.30 -16.22
CA HIS A 185 -13.22 -16.13 -16.10
C HIS A 185 -12.57 -17.33 -15.41
N PRO A 186 -12.32 -18.43 -16.15
CA PRO A 186 -11.84 -19.68 -15.56
C PRO A 186 -10.43 -19.59 -14.95
N LYS A 187 -9.71 -18.50 -15.18
CA LYS A 187 -8.42 -18.19 -14.57
C LYS A 187 -8.52 -16.87 -13.81
N ALA A 188 -8.44 -16.90 -12.48
CA ALA A 188 -8.62 -15.73 -11.66
C ALA A 188 -7.64 -15.65 -10.49
N ILE A 189 -7.20 -14.42 -10.17
CA ILE A 189 -6.45 -14.13 -8.95
C ILE A 189 -7.36 -13.35 -8.02
N ILE A 190 -7.67 -13.92 -6.86
CA ILE A 190 -8.54 -13.32 -5.85
C ILE A 190 -7.68 -12.75 -4.73
N PHE A 191 -7.76 -11.44 -4.52
CA PHE A 191 -7.10 -10.77 -3.41
C PHE A 191 -8.03 -10.73 -2.21
N TYR A 192 -7.50 -11.10 -1.05
CA TYR A 192 -8.17 -10.99 0.25
C TYR A 192 -7.27 -10.25 1.25
N SER A 193 -7.86 -9.74 2.32
CA SER A 193 -7.13 -8.95 3.33
C SER A 193 -7.15 -9.58 4.72
N TYR A 194 -8.08 -10.48 5.00
CA TYR A 194 -8.30 -11.05 6.32
C TYR A 194 -8.44 -12.58 6.28
N ASP A 195 -8.03 -13.26 7.34
CA ASP A 195 -8.08 -14.71 7.45
C ASP A 195 -9.50 -15.27 7.29
N TYR A 196 -10.53 -14.57 7.83
CA TYR A 196 -11.92 -15.01 7.64
C TYR A 196 -12.39 -14.96 6.17
N GLU A 197 -11.83 -14.06 5.35
CA GLU A 197 -12.11 -14.04 3.90
C GLU A 197 -11.45 -15.23 3.21
N LEU A 198 -10.23 -15.58 3.62
CA LEU A 198 -9.54 -16.78 3.13
C LEU A 198 -10.31 -18.04 3.51
N ASP A 199 -10.82 -18.14 4.73
CA ASP A 199 -11.60 -19.30 5.19
C ASP A 199 -12.89 -19.45 4.38
N ILE A 200 -13.57 -18.35 4.04
CA ILE A 200 -14.73 -18.36 3.14
C ILE A 200 -14.30 -18.86 1.76
N LEU A 201 -13.24 -18.30 1.18
CA LEU A 201 -12.75 -18.73 -0.13
C LEU A 201 -12.40 -20.22 -0.16
N ARG A 202 -11.77 -20.76 0.89
CA ARG A 202 -11.46 -22.18 1.00
C ARG A 202 -12.70 -23.08 1.10
N SER A 203 -13.79 -22.56 1.65
CA SER A 203 -15.04 -23.30 1.83
C SER A 203 -15.94 -23.32 0.60
N LEU A 204 -15.62 -22.57 -0.46
CA LEU A 204 -16.43 -22.51 -1.67
C LEU A 204 -16.43 -23.84 -2.42
N GLY A 205 -17.58 -24.20 -2.97
CA GLY A 205 -17.73 -25.33 -3.86
C GLY A 205 -17.29 -24.95 -5.29
N TYR A 206 -16.00 -24.93 -5.53
CA TYR A 206 -15.46 -24.63 -6.87
C TYR A 206 -15.90 -25.64 -7.93
N PRO A 207 -16.02 -25.21 -9.21
CA PRO A 207 -16.32 -26.11 -10.32
C PRO A 207 -15.28 -27.25 -10.39
N GLU A 208 -15.73 -28.43 -10.83
CA GLU A 208 -14.86 -29.60 -10.99
C GLU A 208 -13.67 -29.31 -11.90
N GLY A 209 -12.50 -29.76 -11.47
CA GLY A 209 -11.24 -29.53 -12.18
C GLY A 209 -10.58 -28.16 -11.93
N THR A 210 -11.13 -27.32 -11.03
CA THR A 210 -10.47 -26.08 -10.64
C THR A 210 -9.26 -26.36 -9.74
N GLU A 211 -8.08 -25.90 -10.17
CA GLU A 211 -6.86 -25.95 -9.36
C GLU A 211 -6.77 -24.70 -8.47
N ILE A 212 -6.50 -24.88 -7.19
CA ILE A 212 -6.41 -23.77 -6.23
C ILE A 212 -5.00 -23.68 -5.67
N ALA A 213 -4.44 -22.50 -5.69
CA ALA A 213 -3.17 -22.19 -5.06
C ALA A 213 -3.28 -20.96 -4.16
N GLU A 214 -2.46 -20.89 -3.14
CA GLU A 214 -2.45 -19.80 -2.19
C GLU A 214 -1.07 -19.14 -2.13
N TRP A 215 -1.07 -17.80 -2.14
CA TRP A 215 0.12 -17.00 -1.91
C TRP A 215 -0.15 -15.96 -0.83
N ASN A 216 0.41 -16.19 0.35
CA ASN A 216 0.24 -15.31 1.51
C ASN A 216 1.49 -15.34 2.41
N GLY A 217 1.46 -14.71 3.58
CA GLY A 217 2.58 -14.67 4.52
C GLY A 217 3.03 -16.05 5.06
N HIS A 218 2.23 -17.09 4.90
CA HIS A 218 2.49 -18.43 5.44
C HIS A 218 2.64 -19.51 4.36
N LYS A 219 2.11 -19.27 3.16
CA LYS A 219 2.03 -20.26 2.09
C LYS A 219 2.36 -19.61 0.74
N HIS A 220 3.30 -20.18 0.02
CA HIS A 220 3.78 -19.69 -1.27
C HIS A 220 3.70 -20.82 -2.29
N GLN A 221 2.53 -21.04 -2.87
CA GLN A 221 2.32 -22.03 -3.91
C GLN A 221 2.53 -21.40 -5.27
N GLU A 222 3.02 -22.17 -6.23
CA GLU A 222 3.13 -21.70 -7.61
C GLU A 222 1.74 -21.52 -8.23
N ILE A 223 1.63 -20.60 -9.16
CA ILE A 223 0.39 -20.38 -9.93
C ILE A 223 0.11 -21.65 -10.73
N PRO A 224 -1.11 -22.20 -10.64
CA PRO A 224 -1.47 -23.38 -11.40
C PRO A 224 -1.30 -23.17 -12.91
N THR A 225 -1.01 -24.25 -13.63
CA THR A 225 -0.79 -24.20 -15.09
C THR A 225 -1.95 -24.79 -15.89
N GLY A 226 -2.96 -25.32 -15.21
CA GLY A 226 -4.16 -25.87 -15.80
C GLY A 226 -5.05 -24.86 -16.53
N ASP A 227 -6.16 -25.34 -17.05
CA ASP A 227 -7.11 -24.50 -17.79
C ASP A 227 -8.07 -23.71 -16.89
N LYS A 228 -8.26 -24.17 -15.65
CA LYS A 228 -9.11 -23.53 -14.63
C LYS A 228 -8.33 -23.39 -13.33
N TRP A 229 -8.22 -22.19 -12.83
CA TRP A 229 -7.59 -21.88 -11.54
C TRP A 229 -7.95 -20.50 -11.01
#